data_d578717df764cbd611e11a6c183f621e
#
_entry.id   d578717df764cbd611e11a6c183f621e
#
_cell.length_a   1.000
_cell.length_b   1.000
_cell.length_c   1.000
_cell.angle_alpha   90.00
_cell.angle_beta   90.00
_cell.angle_gamma   90.00
#
_symmetry.space_group_name_H-M   'P 1'
#
loop_
_entity.id
_entity.type
_entity.pdbx_description
1 polymer ?
#
loop_
_entity_poly.entity_id
_entity_poly.type
_entity_poly.pdbx_seq_one_letter_code
_entity_poly.pdbx_strand_id
1 'polypeptide(L)'
;TLANRSFGGAQVSRTFYARGQTGQQLLLGAYGALSRQIHTGGVKMHPRKEMMELVVVDGRARGIIVRDVISGEIEAHSADAVLLCTGGYGNAYFLSTNAMASNVTAAWRACRKGAGFANPSFVQIHPTCIPVHGDFQSKLTLMSESLRNDGRVWVPKDPDDSRPATQIPEEDRDYYLEKKYRRGGNVDT
;
A
#
# COMPACT_ATOMS: atom_id res chain seq x y z
N THR A 1 -17.03 -19.73 -9.71
CA THR A 1 -17.03 -18.56 -10.62
C THR A 1 -16.27 -17.46 -9.91
N LEU A 2 -15.32 -16.83 -10.60
CA LEU A 2 -14.58 -15.68 -10.06
C LEU A 2 -15.47 -14.45 -10.13
N ALA A 3 -15.52 -13.67 -9.04
CA ALA A 3 -16.21 -12.39 -9.02
C ALA A 3 -15.34 -11.33 -9.71
N ASN A 4 -15.93 -10.57 -10.62
CA ASN A 4 -15.26 -9.46 -11.28
C ASN A 4 -16.18 -8.24 -11.40
N ARG A 5 -15.56 -7.07 -11.59
CA ARG A 5 -16.24 -5.80 -11.80
C ARG A 5 -15.37 -4.80 -12.54
N SER A 6 -15.96 -3.72 -13.02
CA SER A 6 -15.19 -2.54 -13.40
C SER A 6 -14.68 -1.82 -12.16
N PHE A 7 -13.49 -1.24 -12.24
CA PHE A 7 -12.84 -0.59 -11.11
C PHE A 7 -11.83 0.46 -11.59
N GLY A 8 -11.69 1.55 -10.84
CA GLY A 8 -10.65 2.56 -11.09
C GLY A 8 -10.73 3.22 -12.46
N GLY A 9 -11.93 3.58 -12.93
CA GLY A 9 -12.12 4.19 -14.25
C GLY A 9 -12.06 3.21 -15.44
N ALA A 10 -11.85 1.91 -15.19
CA ALA A 10 -11.94 0.90 -16.24
C ALA A 10 -13.40 0.73 -16.68
N GLN A 11 -13.66 0.85 -17.97
CA GLN A 11 -15.01 0.74 -18.54
C GLN A 11 -15.48 -0.71 -18.72
N VAL A 12 -14.61 -1.68 -18.46
CA VAL A 12 -14.88 -3.11 -18.60
C VAL A 12 -14.63 -3.85 -17.28
N SER A 13 -15.39 -4.91 -17.03
CA SER A 13 -15.25 -5.75 -15.84
C SER A 13 -14.05 -6.67 -15.97
N ARG A 14 -12.87 -6.20 -15.61
CA ARG A 14 -11.59 -6.96 -15.66
C ARG A 14 -10.89 -7.09 -14.32
N THR A 15 -11.46 -6.53 -13.26
CA THR A 15 -10.89 -6.60 -11.92
C THR A 15 -11.52 -7.76 -11.17
N PHE A 16 -10.71 -8.76 -10.83
CA PHE A 16 -11.13 -9.87 -9.98
C PHE A 16 -10.92 -9.51 -8.51
N TYR A 17 -11.86 -9.92 -7.66
CA TYR A 17 -11.82 -9.54 -6.25
C TYR A 17 -12.45 -10.61 -5.34
N ALA A 18 -12.06 -10.57 -4.07
CA ALA A 18 -12.74 -11.24 -2.96
C ALA A 18 -13.21 -10.16 -1.99
N ARG A 19 -14.50 -10.09 -1.71
CA ARG A 19 -15.13 -9.01 -0.94
C ARG A 19 -14.40 -8.74 0.38
N GLY A 20 -13.82 -7.55 0.51
CA GLY A 20 -13.06 -7.11 1.68
C GLY A 20 -11.75 -7.87 1.97
N GLN A 21 -11.41 -8.89 1.19
CA GLN A 21 -10.29 -9.80 1.47
C GLN A 21 -9.35 -10.02 0.26
N THR A 22 -9.44 -9.19 -0.77
CA THR A 22 -8.68 -9.40 -2.02
C THR A 22 -7.19 -9.47 -1.77
N GLY A 23 -6.63 -8.53 -1.03
CA GLY A 23 -5.20 -8.51 -0.70
C GLY A 23 -4.79 -9.70 0.17
N GLN A 24 -5.57 -10.06 1.16
CA GLN A 24 -5.31 -11.21 2.03
C GLN A 24 -5.34 -12.53 1.24
N GLN A 25 -6.34 -12.74 0.40
CA GLN A 25 -6.45 -13.96 -0.41
C GLN A 25 -5.31 -14.07 -1.42
N LEU A 26 -4.92 -12.98 -2.04
CA LEU A 26 -3.78 -12.93 -2.95
C LEU A 26 -2.47 -13.28 -2.22
N LEU A 27 -2.24 -12.68 -1.05
CA LEU A 27 -1.07 -12.94 -0.23
C LEU A 27 -1.00 -14.40 0.22
N LEU A 28 -2.10 -14.95 0.77
CA LEU A 28 -2.14 -16.34 1.23
C LEU A 28 -1.95 -17.33 0.09
N GLY A 29 -2.53 -17.09 -1.09
CA GLY A 29 -2.33 -17.90 -2.26
C GLY A 29 -0.87 -17.90 -2.74
N ALA A 30 -0.26 -16.73 -2.84
CA ALA A 30 1.15 -16.59 -3.21
C ALA A 30 2.09 -17.22 -2.18
N TYR A 31 1.83 -16.99 -0.88
CA TYR A 31 2.64 -17.58 0.20
C TYR A 31 2.51 -19.10 0.26
N GLY A 32 1.31 -19.65 0.02
CA GLY A 32 1.12 -21.10 -0.08
C GLY A 32 1.91 -21.72 -1.25
N ALA A 33 1.97 -21.05 -2.40
CA ALA A 33 2.80 -21.47 -3.51
C ALA A 33 4.30 -21.39 -3.17
N LEU A 34 4.74 -20.31 -2.56
CA LEU A 34 6.12 -20.12 -2.09
C LEU A 34 6.51 -21.20 -1.07
N SER A 35 5.66 -21.50 -0.11
CA SER A 35 5.91 -22.51 0.94
C SER A 35 6.16 -23.90 0.35
N ARG A 36 5.46 -24.25 -0.73
CA ARG A 36 5.75 -25.51 -1.45
C ARG A 36 7.17 -25.53 -2.04
N GLN A 37 7.61 -24.41 -2.63
CA GLN A 37 8.96 -24.32 -3.20
C GLN A 37 10.05 -24.33 -2.11
N ILE A 38 9.78 -23.74 -0.96
CA ILE A 38 10.69 -23.82 0.20
C ILE A 38 10.80 -25.27 0.68
N HIS A 39 9.66 -25.97 0.81
CA HIS A 39 9.64 -27.36 1.25
C HIS A 39 10.42 -28.30 0.32
N THR A 40 10.34 -28.09 -0.99
CA THR A 40 11.09 -28.88 -1.98
C THR A 40 12.56 -28.46 -2.16
N GLY A 41 13.01 -27.43 -1.45
CA GLY A 41 14.37 -26.91 -1.53
C GLY A 41 14.64 -26.01 -2.74
N GLY A 42 13.62 -25.71 -3.56
CA GLY A 42 13.73 -24.80 -4.71
C GLY A 42 13.91 -23.33 -4.32
N VAL A 43 13.51 -22.98 -3.11
CA VAL A 43 13.66 -21.61 -2.57
C VAL A 43 14.18 -21.66 -1.15
N LYS A 44 15.19 -20.85 -0.86
CA LYS A 44 15.67 -20.59 0.50
C LYS A 44 15.11 -19.25 0.98
N MET A 45 14.35 -19.27 2.07
CA MET A 45 13.78 -18.08 2.67
C MET A 45 14.65 -17.58 3.81
N HIS A 46 14.92 -16.27 3.85
CA HIS A 46 15.69 -15.61 4.90
C HIS A 46 14.80 -14.55 5.57
N PRO A 47 13.95 -14.94 6.54
CA PRO A 47 13.08 -13.99 7.24
C PRO A 47 13.89 -13.07 8.15
N ARG A 48 13.31 -11.89 8.47
CA ARG A 48 13.90 -10.91 9.40
C ARG A 48 15.29 -10.42 8.99
N LYS A 49 15.53 -10.31 7.70
CA LYS A 49 16.74 -9.72 7.15
C LYS A 49 16.41 -8.35 6.53
N GLU A 50 17.15 -7.34 6.89
CA GLU A 50 17.09 -6.01 6.29
C GLU A 50 18.18 -5.88 5.23
N MET A 51 17.82 -5.50 4.01
CA MET A 51 18.79 -5.21 2.97
C MET A 51 19.58 -3.94 3.32
N MET A 52 20.86 -4.06 3.52
CA MET A 52 21.76 -2.98 3.85
C MET A 52 22.42 -2.36 2.61
N GLU A 53 22.72 -3.18 1.60
CA GLU A 53 23.40 -2.70 0.40
C GLU A 53 23.15 -3.61 -0.80
N LEU A 54 23.17 -3.01 -2.00
CA LEU A 54 23.24 -3.73 -3.27
C LEU A 54 24.73 -3.91 -3.65
N VAL A 55 25.13 -5.14 -3.90
CA VAL A 55 26.47 -5.44 -4.39
C VAL A 55 26.48 -5.30 -5.91
N VAL A 56 27.31 -4.39 -6.42
CA VAL A 56 27.51 -4.16 -7.86
C VAL A 56 28.96 -4.45 -8.20
N VAL A 57 29.20 -5.34 -9.17
CA VAL A 57 30.52 -5.68 -9.70
C VAL A 57 30.45 -5.56 -11.23
N ASP A 58 31.36 -4.81 -11.82
CA ASP A 58 31.42 -4.54 -13.25
C ASP A 58 30.08 -4.07 -13.84
N GLY A 59 29.39 -3.16 -13.12
CA GLY A 59 28.11 -2.60 -13.53
C GLY A 59 26.91 -3.56 -13.44
N ARG A 60 27.07 -4.75 -12.83
CA ARG A 60 26.01 -5.76 -12.68
C ARG A 60 25.68 -5.98 -11.21
N ALA A 61 24.40 -6.08 -10.89
CA ALA A 61 23.96 -6.49 -9.56
C ALA A 61 24.35 -7.97 -9.35
N ARG A 62 25.16 -8.23 -8.31
CA ARG A 62 25.75 -9.55 -8.02
C ARG A 62 25.40 -10.07 -6.64
N GLY A 63 24.51 -9.43 -5.93
CA GLY A 63 24.06 -9.85 -4.62
C GLY A 63 23.62 -8.71 -3.75
N ILE A 64 23.41 -9.03 -2.48
CA ILE A 64 23.01 -8.08 -1.45
C ILE A 64 23.78 -8.32 -0.16
N ILE A 65 23.93 -7.27 0.62
CA ILE A 65 24.35 -7.34 2.01
C ILE A 65 23.10 -7.15 2.86
N VAL A 66 22.90 -8.00 3.83
CA VAL A 66 21.77 -7.95 4.74
C VAL A 66 22.24 -7.89 6.20
N ARG A 67 21.38 -7.33 7.04
CA ARG A 67 21.51 -7.38 8.50
C ARG A 67 20.41 -8.24 9.06
N ASP A 68 20.76 -9.19 9.91
CA ASP A 68 19.79 -9.86 10.76
C ASP A 68 19.25 -8.86 11.79
N VAL A 69 17.93 -8.65 11.80
CA VAL A 69 17.32 -7.64 12.69
C VAL A 69 17.24 -8.11 14.15
N ILE A 70 17.54 -9.39 14.43
CA ILE A 70 17.54 -9.93 15.78
C ILE A 70 18.96 -9.95 16.35
N SER A 71 19.90 -10.60 15.64
CA SER A 71 21.29 -10.74 16.10
C SER A 71 22.16 -9.51 15.80
N GLY A 72 21.79 -8.71 14.80
CA GLY A 72 22.59 -7.62 14.29
C GLY A 72 23.70 -8.06 13.31
N GLU A 73 23.87 -9.35 13.07
CA GLU A 73 24.89 -9.89 12.18
C GLU A 73 24.71 -9.42 10.74
N ILE A 74 25.85 -9.18 10.08
CA ILE A 74 25.91 -8.78 8.68
C ILE A 74 26.27 -10.00 7.82
N GLU A 75 25.46 -10.26 6.82
CA GLU A 75 25.64 -11.38 5.90
C GLU A 75 25.70 -10.87 4.45
N ALA A 76 26.51 -11.53 3.63
CA ALA A 76 26.56 -11.29 2.18
C ALA A 76 25.94 -12.48 1.44
N HIS A 77 25.02 -12.18 0.55
CA HIS A 77 24.38 -13.18 -0.34
C HIS A 77 24.72 -12.87 -1.79
N SER A 78 25.47 -13.74 -2.44
CA SER A 78 25.77 -13.63 -3.88
C SER A 78 24.60 -14.13 -4.73
N ALA A 79 24.37 -13.49 -5.89
CA ALA A 79 23.33 -13.88 -6.83
C ALA A 79 23.69 -13.41 -8.25
N ASP A 80 23.19 -14.11 -9.26
CA ASP A 80 23.34 -13.68 -10.66
C ASP A 80 22.38 -12.55 -11.04
N ALA A 81 21.28 -12.40 -10.30
CA ALA A 81 20.33 -11.32 -10.45
C ALA A 81 19.72 -10.94 -9.09
N VAL A 82 19.31 -9.71 -8.95
CA VAL A 82 18.60 -9.19 -7.76
C VAL A 82 17.29 -8.56 -8.19
N LEU A 83 16.18 -9.06 -7.64
CA LEU A 83 14.85 -8.51 -7.85
C LEU A 83 14.36 -7.83 -6.58
N LEU A 84 14.05 -6.54 -6.66
CA LEU A 84 13.49 -5.77 -5.55
C LEU A 84 11.96 -5.80 -5.60
N CYS A 85 11.34 -6.50 -4.64
CA CYS A 85 9.89 -6.59 -4.47
C CYS A 85 9.46 -5.99 -3.12
N THR A 86 10.01 -4.83 -2.78
CA THR A 86 9.86 -4.19 -1.47
C THR A 86 8.61 -3.31 -1.35
N GLY A 87 7.74 -3.32 -2.36
CA GLY A 87 6.51 -2.55 -2.40
C GLY A 87 6.75 -1.04 -2.58
N GLY A 88 5.76 -0.26 -2.21
CA GLY A 88 5.81 1.20 -2.34
C GLY A 88 6.61 1.89 -1.24
N TYR A 89 6.63 3.20 -1.27
CA TYR A 89 7.35 4.05 -0.33
C TYR A 89 6.48 5.15 0.30
N GLY A 90 5.19 4.85 0.46
CA GLY A 90 4.23 5.82 1.01
C GLY A 90 4.62 6.37 2.37
N ASN A 91 5.33 5.59 3.20
CA ASN A 91 5.78 6.02 4.52
C ASN A 91 6.97 7.00 4.49
N ALA A 92 7.47 7.37 3.32
CA ALA A 92 8.32 8.56 3.16
C ALA A 92 7.53 9.87 3.33
N TYR A 93 6.20 9.82 3.28
CA TYR A 93 5.29 10.96 3.37
C TYR A 93 4.43 10.88 4.62
N PHE A 94 4.03 12.05 5.10
CA PHE A 94 3.12 12.16 6.23
C PHE A 94 1.71 11.63 5.87
N LEU A 95 1.07 10.93 6.80
CA LEU A 95 -0.25 10.32 6.65
C LEU A 95 -0.38 9.33 5.49
N SER A 96 0.63 8.51 5.30
CA SER A 96 0.56 7.38 4.35
C SER A 96 -0.58 6.40 4.71
N THR A 97 -1.20 5.84 3.68
CA THR A 97 -2.15 4.72 3.79
C THR A 97 -1.49 3.36 3.55
N ASN A 98 -0.18 3.34 3.29
CA ASN A 98 0.58 2.11 3.10
C ASN A 98 0.90 1.44 4.44
N ALA A 99 1.24 0.15 4.39
CA ALA A 99 1.77 -0.56 5.55
C ALA A 99 3.04 0.12 6.09
N MET A 100 3.27 0.02 7.40
CA MET A 100 4.36 0.73 8.09
C MET A 100 5.75 0.46 7.52
N ALA A 101 5.98 -0.74 6.98
CA ALA A 101 7.26 -1.10 6.35
C ALA A 101 7.42 -0.60 4.90
N SER A 102 6.41 0.05 4.32
CA SER A 102 6.49 0.60 2.96
C SER A 102 7.30 1.89 2.94
N ASN A 103 8.62 1.74 3.05
CA ASN A 103 9.59 2.82 3.00
C ASN A 103 10.50 2.70 1.78
N VAL A 104 11.25 3.76 1.47
CA VAL A 104 12.07 3.83 0.26
C VAL A 104 13.45 3.17 0.43
N THR A 105 13.78 2.61 1.58
CA THR A 105 15.16 2.26 1.96
C THR A 105 15.87 1.36 0.95
N ALA A 106 15.27 0.24 0.56
CA ALA A 106 15.91 -0.68 -0.40
C ALA A 106 16.02 -0.07 -1.80
N ALA A 107 14.97 0.57 -2.30
CA ALA A 107 14.98 1.26 -3.59
C ALA A 107 16.00 2.40 -3.61
N TRP A 108 16.10 3.17 -2.52
CA TRP A 108 17.10 4.23 -2.36
C TRP A 108 18.53 3.69 -2.41
N ARG A 109 18.80 2.59 -1.72
CA ARG A 109 20.14 1.94 -1.73
C ARG A 109 20.51 1.45 -3.13
N ALA A 110 19.57 0.87 -3.86
CA ALA A 110 19.78 0.46 -5.24
C ALA A 110 20.04 1.67 -6.17
N CYS A 111 19.27 2.74 -6.01
CA CYS A 111 19.42 3.99 -6.76
C CYS A 111 20.82 4.60 -6.54
N ARG A 112 21.32 4.63 -5.31
CA ARG A 112 22.68 5.08 -5.00
C ARG A 112 23.79 4.26 -5.67
N LYS A 113 23.48 3.03 -6.07
CA LYS A 113 24.38 2.13 -6.83
C LYS A 113 24.17 2.21 -8.34
N GLY A 114 23.41 3.18 -8.81
CA GLY A 114 23.19 3.45 -10.22
C GLY A 114 21.92 2.86 -10.83
N ALA A 115 21.07 2.22 -10.04
CA ALA A 115 19.76 1.79 -10.54
C ALA A 115 18.90 3.00 -10.92
N GLY A 116 18.27 2.96 -12.09
CA GLY A 116 17.32 3.99 -12.52
C GLY A 116 16.06 3.97 -11.65
N PHE A 117 15.59 5.14 -11.23
CA PHE A 117 14.37 5.32 -10.48
C PHE A 117 13.40 6.17 -11.29
N ALA A 118 12.36 5.53 -11.85
CA ALA A 118 11.44 6.19 -12.77
C ALA A 118 10.29 6.88 -12.02
N ASN A 119 9.92 8.06 -12.47
CA ASN A 119 8.73 8.82 -12.04
C ASN A 119 8.57 8.93 -10.50
N PRO A 120 9.58 9.35 -9.75
CA PRO A 120 9.53 9.36 -8.28
C PRO A 120 8.49 10.32 -7.69
N SER A 121 8.00 11.26 -8.48
CA SER A 121 6.96 12.22 -8.08
C SER A 121 5.53 11.68 -8.23
N PHE A 122 5.34 10.54 -8.89
CA PHE A 122 4.01 9.93 -8.98
C PHE A 122 3.71 9.11 -7.73
N VAL A 123 2.95 9.71 -6.84
CA VAL A 123 2.51 9.09 -5.57
C VAL A 123 1.00 8.91 -5.61
N GLN A 124 0.54 7.69 -5.37
CA GLN A 124 -0.89 7.42 -5.24
C GLN A 124 -1.37 7.76 -3.83
N ILE A 125 -2.45 8.52 -3.74
CA ILE A 125 -3.13 8.85 -2.50
C ILE A 125 -4.50 8.19 -2.51
N HIS A 126 -4.89 7.56 -1.39
CA HIS A 126 -6.24 7.06 -1.16
C HIS A 126 -7.00 8.06 -0.28
N PRO A 127 -7.90 8.90 -0.84
CA PRO A 127 -8.58 9.94 -0.07
C PRO A 127 -9.65 9.38 0.87
N THR A 128 -10.25 8.22 0.54
CA THR A 128 -11.26 7.56 1.36
C THR A 128 -10.60 6.63 2.38
N CYS A 129 -10.38 7.13 3.58
CA CYS A 129 -9.66 6.42 4.63
C CYS A 129 -10.18 6.79 6.02
N ILE A 130 -9.95 5.90 6.98
CA ILE A 130 -10.21 6.17 8.40
C ILE A 130 -9.08 7.07 8.93
N PRO A 131 -9.40 8.16 9.65
CA PRO A 131 -8.41 9.01 10.29
C PRO A 131 -7.54 8.22 11.27
N VAL A 132 -6.31 8.67 11.45
CA VAL A 132 -5.40 8.11 12.45
C VAL A 132 -5.89 8.46 13.85
N HIS A 133 -5.96 7.45 14.70
CA HIS A 133 -6.25 7.60 16.13
C HIS A 133 -5.03 7.13 16.94
N GLY A 134 -4.33 8.08 17.55
CA GLY A 134 -3.13 7.82 18.35
C GLY A 134 -1.84 7.61 17.52
N ASP A 135 -0.74 7.45 18.23
CA ASP A 135 0.61 7.52 17.65
C ASP A 135 1.04 6.29 16.85
N PHE A 136 0.38 5.16 17.07
CA PHE A 136 0.78 3.86 16.51
C PHE A 136 -0.15 3.34 15.42
N GLN A 137 -1.21 4.05 15.10
CA GLN A 137 -2.15 3.63 14.06
C GLN A 137 -1.79 4.21 12.71
N SER A 138 -1.65 3.37 11.71
CA SER A 138 -1.59 3.80 10.31
C SER A 138 -2.94 4.32 9.84
N LYS A 139 -2.93 5.25 8.90
CA LYS A 139 -4.12 5.65 8.17
C LYS A 139 -4.63 4.47 7.34
N LEU A 140 -5.85 4.02 7.60
CA LEU A 140 -6.44 2.87 6.93
C LEU A 140 -7.29 3.31 5.74
N THR A 141 -6.96 2.81 4.56
CA THR A 141 -7.83 2.94 3.39
C THR A 141 -9.08 2.10 3.61
N LEU A 142 -10.26 2.73 3.54
CA LEU A 142 -11.52 2.00 3.67
C LEU A 142 -11.75 1.09 2.47
N MET A 143 -12.10 1.66 1.38
CA MET A 143 -12.31 0.93 0.14
C MET A 143 -12.07 1.91 -0.98
N SER A 144 -10.89 2.05 -1.43
CA SER A 144 -10.54 2.98 -2.47
C SER A 144 -11.76 3.53 -3.28
N GLU A 145 -11.82 3.32 -4.54
CA GLU A 145 -12.85 3.94 -5.37
C GLU A 145 -14.18 3.17 -5.42
N SER A 146 -14.26 1.97 -4.83
CA SER A 146 -15.50 1.17 -4.80
C SER A 146 -16.63 1.89 -4.08
N LEU A 147 -16.35 2.55 -2.95
CA LEU A 147 -17.36 3.32 -2.22
C LEU A 147 -17.91 4.48 -3.05
N ARG A 148 -17.09 5.11 -3.89
CA ARG A 148 -17.53 6.20 -4.77
C ARG A 148 -18.43 5.69 -5.92
N ASN A 149 -18.26 4.44 -6.34
CA ASN A 149 -19.08 3.83 -7.38
C ASN A 149 -20.42 3.32 -6.82
N ASP A 150 -20.42 2.83 -5.58
CA ASP A 150 -21.55 2.14 -4.95
C ASP A 150 -22.28 3.03 -3.93
N GLY A 151 -21.70 4.17 -3.56
CA GLY A 151 -22.23 5.11 -2.59
C GLY A 151 -22.03 6.57 -3.01
N ARG A 152 -22.50 7.48 -2.19
CA ARG A 152 -22.32 8.93 -2.37
C ARG A 152 -21.45 9.49 -1.25
N VAL A 153 -20.42 10.22 -1.60
CA VAL A 153 -19.58 10.94 -0.64
C VAL A 153 -20.14 12.35 -0.48
N TRP A 154 -20.26 12.80 0.75
CA TRP A 154 -20.80 14.11 1.06
C TRP A 154 -20.10 14.76 2.28
N VAL A 155 -20.25 16.05 2.41
CA VAL A 155 -19.87 16.84 3.58
C VAL A 155 -21.07 17.67 4.04
N PRO A 156 -21.14 18.08 5.31
CA PRO A 156 -22.15 19.05 5.74
C PRO A 156 -22.03 20.36 4.94
N LYS A 157 -23.16 20.96 4.60
CA LYS A 157 -23.18 22.30 3.97
C LYS A 157 -22.62 23.37 4.88
N ASP A 158 -22.86 23.24 6.19
CA ASP A 158 -22.25 24.10 7.19
C ASP A 158 -20.92 23.48 7.64
N PRO A 159 -19.77 24.15 7.43
CA PRO A 159 -18.46 23.64 7.83
C PRO A 159 -18.28 23.49 9.34
N ASP A 160 -19.09 24.16 10.14
CA ASP A 160 -19.05 24.11 11.60
C ASP A 160 -20.10 23.15 12.20
N ASP A 161 -20.88 22.46 11.36
CA ASP A 161 -21.85 21.45 11.81
C ASP A 161 -21.15 20.31 12.58
N SER A 162 -21.51 20.18 13.85
CA SER A 162 -20.91 19.20 14.75
C SER A 162 -21.80 17.97 14.99
N ARG A 163 -22.96 17.90 14.37
CA ARG A 163 -23.87 16.77 14.51
C ARG A 163 -23.20 15.46 14.02
N PRO A 164 -23.52 14.31 14.62
CA PRO A 164 -23.17 13.02 14.04
C PRO A 164 -23.76 12.89 12.62
N ALA A 165 -23.05 12.22 11.69
CA ALA A 165 -23.46 12.08 10.30
C ALA A 165 -24.88 11.52 10.14
N THR A 166 -25.28 10.57 11.01
CA THR A 166 -26.62 9.97 11.02
C THR A 166 -27.76 10.96 11.40
N GLN A 167 -27.42 12.10 11.97
CA GLN A 167 -28.39 13.13 12.39
C GLN A 167 -28.45 14.32 11.41
N ILE A 168 -27.64 14.32 10.38
CA ILE A 168 -27.63 15.37 9.36
C ILE A 168 -28.56 14.95 8.23
N PRO A 169 -29.69 15.66 8.04
CA PRO A 169 -30.64 15.34 6.98
C PRO A 169 -30.06 15.61 5.59
N GLU A 170 -30.66 15.01 4.57
CA GLU A 170 -30.13 15.06 3.19
C GLU A 170 -30.03 16.50 2.64
N GLU A 171 -30.97 17.36 3.01
CA GLU A 171 -30.98 18.78 2.63
C GLU A 171 -29.80 19.57 3.16
N ASP A 172 -29.18 19.13 4.25
CA ASP A 172 -27.97 19.76 4.84
C ASP A 172 -26.66 19.14 4.31
N ARG A 173 -26.72 18.20 3.35
CA ARG A 173 -25.56 17.50 2.79
C ARG A 173 -25.12 18.14 1.49
N ASP A 174 -23.81 18.33 1.34
CA ASP A 174 -23.16 18.75 0.10
C ASP A 174 -22.49 17.56 -0.58
N TYR A 175 -23.13 17.01 -1.62
CA TYR A 175 -22.64 15.88 -2.39
C TYR A 175 -21.61 16.29 -3.47
N TYR A 176 -21.50 17.56 -3.76
CA TYR A 176 -20.54 18.09 -4.74
C TYR A 176 -19.20 18.44 -4.11
N LEU A 177 -19.11 18.37 -2.78
CA LEU A 177 -17.90 18.67 -2.02
C LEU A 177 -17.37 20.10 -2.27
N GLU A 178 -18.26 21.04 -2.53
CA GLU A 178 -17.92 22.45 -2.79
C GLU A 178 -17.45 23.15 -1.53
N LYS A 179 -17.92 22.70 -0.38
CA LYS A 179 -17.60 23.28 0.92
C LYS A 179 -16.34 22.63 1.52
N LYS A 180 -15.52 23.45 2.16
CA LYS A 180 -14.40 22.96 2.97
C LYS A 180 -14.93 22.48 4.32
N TYR A 181 -14.77 21.23 4.61
CA TYR A 181 -15.15 20.63 5.87
C TYR A 181 -13.94 20.13 6.64
N ARG A 182 -13.83 20.51 7.93
CA ARG A 182 -12.62 20.26 8.74
C ARG A 182 -12.47 18.82 9.24
N ARG A 183 -13.55 18.08 9.30
CA ARG A 183 -13.61 16.74 9.90
C ARG A 183 -13.53 15.59 8.90
N GLY A 184 -13.41 15.89 7.62
CA GLY A 184 -13.49 14.90 6.55
C GLY A 184 -14.90 14.67 6.06
N GLY A 185 -15.04 13.83 5.04
CA GLY A 185 -16.32 13.52 4.41
C GLY A 185 -17.02 12.32 5.04
N ASN A 186 -18.29 12.19 4.74
CA ASN A 186 -19.12 11.05 5.07
C ASN A 186 -19.47 10.26 3.81
N VAL A 187 -19.91 9.03 3.94
CA VAL A 187 -20.29 8.17 2.81
C VAL A 187 -21.64 7.54 3.09
N ASP A 188 -22.57 7.73 2.18
CA ASP A 188 -23.82 7.00 2.13
C ASP A 188 -23.65 5.77 1.22
N THR A 189 -24.08 4.59 1.68
CA THR A 189 -24.03 3.33 0.94
C THR A 189 -25.41 2.73 0.74
#